data_ae3f03f5fed39e76c3ef34b957fc879f
#
_entry.id   ae3f03f5fed39e76c3ef34b957fc879f
#
_cell.length_a   1.000
_cell.length_b   1.000
_cell.length_c   1.000
_cell.angle_alpha   90.00
_cell.angle_beta   90.00
_cell.angle_gamma   90.00
#
_symmetry.space_group_name_H-M   'P 1'
#
loop_
_entity.id
_entity.type
_entity.pdbx_description
1 polymer ?
#
loop_
_entity_poly.entity_id
_entity_poly.type
_entity_poly.pdbx_seq_one_letter_code
_entity_poly.pdbx_strand_id
1 'polypeptide(L)'
;MTFERHRKLADAARALNAKHRDKVGTGMALPALFFFTDGVRTPNPLAAIEKLPEGCGVVFRHYDVAKRAALATAVATACAAQDRLCLVAGGADLATNVGAGGVHLPEHMLRKLTIRPKMPIVTAAAHSVDALLHAQDLGLDAVFLSPVFATPSHPDAVALGVEGFTRLVRETTLPVYGLGGITDENAGQLAGGGGAGLAAIGGLL
;
A
#
# COMPACT_ATOMS: atom_id res chain seq x y z
N MET A 1 13.21 -10.40 -17.81
CA MET A 1 11.91 -9.70 -17.98
C MET A 1 11.32 -9.23 -16.63
N THR A 2 11.15 -10.07 -15.62
CA THR A 2 10.54 -9.68 -14.33
C THR A 2 11.32 -8.61 -13.58
N PHE A 3 12.64 -8.72 -13.47
CA PHE A 3 13.50 -7.76 -12.78
C PHE A 3 13.43 -6.34 -13.39
N GLU A 4 13.38 -6.24 -14.72
CA GLU A 4 13.27 -4.94 -15.40
C GLU A 4 11.90 -4.27 -15.16
N ARG A 5 10.81 -5.05 -15.17
CA ARG A 5 9.47 -4.56 -14.84
C ARG A 5 9.41 -4.02 -13.42
N HIS A 6 9.93 -4.78 -12.44
CA HIS A 6 9.99 -4.36 -11.05
C HIS A 6 10.80 -3.07 -10.87
N ARG A 7 11.93 -2.94 -11.59
CA ARG A 7 12.75 -1.73 -11.58
C ARG A 7 11.98 -0.52 -12.13
N LYS A 8 11.33 -0.63 -13.29
CA LYS A 8 10.53 0.45 -13.88
C LYS A 8 9.42 0.91 -12.92
N LEU A 9 8.72 -0.02 -12.30
CA LEU A 9 7.68 0.30 -11.34
C LEU A 9 8.25 1.01 -10.10
N ALA A 10 9.38 0.55 -9.57
CA ALA A 10 10.05 1.18 -8.44
C ALA A 10 10.57 2.59 -8.80
N ASP A 11 11.09 2.79 -10.01
CA ASP A 11 11.53 4.11 -10.49
C ASP A 11 10.37 5.09 -10.61
N ALA A 12 9.24 4.66 -11.16
CA ALA A 12 8.03 5.46 -11.22
C ALA A 12 7.51 5.85 -9.83
N ALA A 13 7.50 4.91 -8.89
CA ALA A 13 7.11 5.16 -7.51
C ALA A 13 8.05 6.14 -6.81
N ARG A 14 9.36 6.00 -6.98
CA ARG A 14 10.36 6.93 -6.42
C ARG A 14 10.23 8.34 -6.99
N ALA A 15 9.99 8.47 -8.29
CA ALA A 15 9.78 9.77 -8.94
C ALA A 15 8.54 10.48 -8.40
N LEU A 16 7.46 9.73 -8.13
CA LEU A 16 6.24 10.26 -7.52
C LEU A 16 6.50 10.70 -6.07
N ASN A 17 7.18 9.86 -5.28
CA ASN A 17 7.52 10.11 -3.88
C ASN A 17 8.43 11.34 -3.72
N ALA A 18 9.44 11.49 -4.55
CA ALA A 18 10.34 12.65 -4.51
C ALA A 18 9.56 13.97 -4.66
N LYS A 19 8.67 14.06 -5.66
CA LYS A 19 7.80 15.22 -5.88
C LYS A 19 6.84 15.50 -4.72
N HIS A 20 6.34 14.46 -4.08
CA HIS A 20 5.50 14.58 -2.89
C HIS A 20 6.30 15.17 -1.71
N ARG A 21 7.49 14.63 -1.44
CA ARG A 21 8.37 15.09 -0.35
C ARG A 21 8.81 16.53 -0.51
N ASP A 22 9.06 16.98 -1.73
CA ASP A 22 9.39 18.38 -2.03
C ASP A 22 8.26 19.34 -1.62
N LYS A 23 7.01 18.88 -1.64
CA LYS A 23 5.84 19.70 -1.28
C LYS A 23 5.51 19.71 0.21
N VAL A 24 5.63 18.55 0.89
CA VAL A 24 5.15 18.37 2.28
C VAL A 24 6.27 18.30 3.32
N GLY A 25 7.53 18.33 2.90
CA GLY A 25 8.68 18.23 3.79
C GLY A 25 9.01 16.80 4.23
N THR A 26 9.96 16.67 5.16
CA THR A 26 10.51 15.39 5.61
C THR A 26 9.72 14.81 6.80
N GLY A 27 8.46 14.46 6.60
CA GLY A 27 7.72 13.62 7.55
C GLY A 27 8.28 12.19 7.61
N MET A 28 7.61 11.27 8.33
CA MET A 28 7.99 9.85 8.37
C MET A 28 8.11 9.31 6.94
N ALA A 29 9.31 8.83 6.58
CA ALA A 29 9.60 8.35 5.24
C ALA A 29 9.06 6.93 5.06
N LEU A 30 7.83 6.81 4.55
CA LEU A 30 7.30 5.52 4.12
C LEU A 30 7.93 5.10 2.78
N PRO A 31 8.03 3.78 2.50
CA PRO A 31 8.46 3.26 1.20
C PRO A 31 7.68 3.90 0.04
N ALA A 32 8.37 4.25 -1.05
CA ALA A 32 7.71 4.78 -2.24
C ALA A 32 6.85 3.74 -2.97
N LEU A 33 7.19 2.45 -2.83
CA LEU A 33 6.48 1.33 -3.42
C LEU A 33 6.08 0.32 -2.36
N PHE A 34 4.84 -0.18 -2.44
CA PHE A 34 4.36 -1.27 -1.59
C PHE A 34 3.90 -2.46 -2.42
N PHE A 35 4.23 -3.65 -1.95
CA PHE A 35 3.67 -4.90 -2.42
C PHE A 35 2.55 -5.37 -1.49
N PHE A 36 1.36 -5.58 -2.03
CA PHE A 36 0.26 -6.20 -1.30
C PHE A 36 0.24 -7.69 -1.59
N THR A 37 0.38 -8.52 -0.58
CA THR A 37 0.21 -9.96 -0.74
C THR A 37 -1.26 -10.32 -0.93
N ASP A 38 -1.52 -11.46 -1.57
CA ASP A 38 -2.87 -11.91 -1.88
C ASP A 38 -2.93 -13.45 -1.84
N GLY A 39 -3.91 -14.01 -1.10
CA GLY A 39 -3.97 -15.45 -0.86
C GLY A 39 -4.12 -16.30 -2.12
N VAL A 40 -4.69 -15.73 -3.20
CA VAL A 40 -4.88 -16.42 -4.48
C VAL A 40 -3.70 -16.17 -5.42
N ARG A 41 -3.31 -14.91 -5.62
CA ARG A 41 -2.27 -14.51 -6.58
C ARG A 41 -0.86 -14.68 -6.04
N THR A 42 -0.70 -14.70 -4.73
CA THR A 42 0.59 -14.86 -4.06
C THR A 42 0.53 -15.99 -3.04
N PRO A 43 0.25 -17.24 -3.45
CA PRO A 43 0.10 -18.35 -2.50
C PRO A 43 1.39 -18.62 -1.70
N ASN A 44 2.56 -18.25 -2.26
CA ASN A 44 3.83 -18.24 -1.55
C ASN A 44 4.37 -16.81 -1.43
N PRO A 45 3.95 -16.04 -0.40
CA PRO A 45 4.38 -14.66 -0.23
C PRO A 45 5.88 -14.52 0.07
N LEU A 46 6.52 -15.50 0.69
CA LEU A 46 7.95 -15.45 0.99
C LEU A 46 8.79 -15.43 -0.28
N ALA A 47 8.50 -16.31 -1.24
CA ALA A 47 9.19 -16.34 -2.52
C ALA A 47 8.95 -15.08 -3.37
N ALA A 48 7.80 -14.41 -3.19
CA ALA A 48 7.55 -13.12 -3.83
C ALA A 48 8.40 -12.01 -3.19
N ILE A 49 8.45 -11.95 -1.85
CA ILE A 49 9.22 -10.94 -1.09
C ILE A 49 10.71 -10.96 -1.46
N GLU A 50 11.29 -12.12 -1.68
CA GLU A 50 12.70 -12.27 -2.09
C GLU A 50 13.04 -11.55 -3.42
N LYS A 51 12.05 -11.39 -4.30
CA LYS A 51 12.19 -10.79 -5.64
C LYS A 51 11.83 -9.32 -5.70
N LEU A 52 11.33 -8.74 -4.61
CA LEU A 52 10.91 -7.34 -4.59
C LEU A 52 12.09 -6.39 -4.75
N PRO A 53 11.90 -5.24 -5.38
CA PRO A 53 12.90 -4.18 -5.42
C PRO A 53 13.33 -3.75 -4.02
N GLU A 54 14.56 -3.30 -3.89
CA GLU A 54 15.07 -2.72 -2.65
C GLU A 54 14.19 -1.53 -2.19
N GLY A 55 13.98 -1.41 -0.87
CA GLY A 55 13.15 -0.36 -0.28
C GLY A 55 11.64 -0.51 -0.52
N CYS A 56 11.18 -1.63 -1.12
CA CYS A 56 9.77 -1.93 -1.25
C CYS A 56 9.19 -2.38 0.10
N GLY A 57 8.12 -1.72 0.55
CA GLY A 57 7.35 -2.15 1.71
C GLY A 57 6.40 -3.32 1.36
N VAL A 58 5.93 -4.02 2.36
CA VAL A 58 5.02 -5.16 2.21
C VAL A 58 3.77 -4.94 3.05
N VAL A 59 2.60 -5.15 2.46
CA VAL A 59 1.33 -5.26 3.18
C VAL A 59 0.85 -6.71 3.12
N PHE A 60 0.92 -7.41 4.25
CA PHE A 60 0.42 -8.77 4.39
C PHE A 60 -1.10 -8.79 4.42
N ARG A 61 -1.74 -9.27 3.34
CA ARG A 61 -3.19 -9.22 3.12
C ARG A 61 -3.83 -10.59 2.90
N HIS A 62 -3.29 -11.64 3.47
CA HIS A 62 -3.92 -12.97 3.48
C HIS A 62 -4.96 -13.01 4.61
N TYR A 63 -6.25 -12.91 4.30
CA TYR A 63 -7.33 -12.97 5.30
C TYR A 63 -7.77 -14.39 5.61
N ASP A 64 -8.15 -15.13 4.58
CA ASP A 64 -8.84 -16.42 4.71
C ASP A 64 -7.88 -17.60 4.46
N VAL A 65 -6.78 -17.63 5.23
CA VAL A 65 -5.80 -18.71 5.12
C VAL A 65 -5.65 -19.45 6.46
N ALA A 66 -5.52 -20.75 6.36
CA ALA A 66 -5.19 -21.57 7.53
C ALA A 66 -3.86 -21.09 8.13
N LYS A 67 -3.78 -21.04 9.46
CA LYS A 67 -2.57 -20.58 10.19
C LYS A 67 -2.11 -19.17 9.81
N ARG A 68 -3.06 -18.25 9.59
CA ARG A 68 -2.77 -16.85 9.20
C ARG A 68 -1.70 -16.19 10.07
N ALA A 69 -1.74 -16.40 11.39
CA ALA A 69 -0.77 -15.83 12.32
C ALA A 69 0.66 -16.34 12.06
N ALA A 70 0.83 -17.64 11.85
CA ALA A 70 2.13 -18.24 11.55
C ALA A 70 2.69 -17.71 10.22
N LEU A 71 1.85 -17.57 9.20
CA LEU A 71 2.27 -17.00 7.91
C LEU A 71 2.63 -15.52 8.05
N ALA A 72 1.86 -14.75 8.82
CA ALA A 72 2.15 -13.34 9.11
C ALA A 72 3.50 -13.19 9.83
N THR A 73 3.78 -14.05 10.81
CA THR A 73 5.09 -14.09 11.51
C THR A 73 6.24 -14.34 10.51
N ALA A 74 6.09 -15.36 9.66
CA ALA A 74 7.11 -15.68 8.67
C ALA A 74 7.36 -14.51 7.69
N VAL A 75 6.29 -13.84 7.24
CA VAL A 75 6.38 -12.66 6.37
C VAL A 75 7.04 -11.49 7.09
N ALA A 76 6.65 -11.18 8.33
CA ALA A 76 7.27 -10.10 9.11
C ALA A 76 8.77 -10.37 9.34
N THR A 77 9.15 -11.59 9.67
CA THR A 77 10.55 -12.02 9.82
C THR A 77 11.33 -11.87 8.51
N ALA A 78 10.78 -12.31 7.38
CA ALA A 78 11.42 -12.18 6.07
C ALA A 78 11.59 -10.71 5.65
N CYS A 79 10.62 -9.85 5.98
CA CYS A 79 10.72 -8.41 5.75
C CYS A 79 11.82 -7.79 6.61
N ALA A 80 11.87 -8.10 7.90
CA ALA A 80 12.89 -7.58 8.82
C ALA A 80 14.29 -7.99 8.39
N ALA A 81 14.49 -9.23 7.94
CA ALA A 81 15.78 -9.71 7.44
C ALA A 81 16.30 -8.95 6.19
N GLN A 82 15.43 -8.22 5.49
CA GLN A 82 15.74 -7.43 4.30
C GLN A 82 15.55 -5.91 4.53
N ASP A 83 15.44 -5.48 5.78
CA ASP A 83 15.18 -4.07 6.17
C ASP A 83 13.95 -3.47 5.45
N ARG A 84 12.88 -4.27 5.34
CA ARG A 84 11.62 -3.87 4.71
C ARG A 84 10.55 -3.56 5.74
N LEU A 85 9.83 -2.46 5.56
CA LEU A 85 8.62 -2.20 6.32
C LEU A 85 7.57 -3.26 6.01
N CYS A 86 7.07 -3.94 7.05
CA CYS A 86 5.95 -4.86 6.99
C CYS A 86 4.73 -4.25 7.69
N LEU A 87 3.61 -4.15 6.98
CA LEU A 87 2.31 -3.81 7.54
C LEU A 87 1.42 -5.07 7.48
N VAL A 88 0.62 -5.28 8.51
CA VAL A 88 -0.37 -6.37 8.54
C VAL A 88 -1.76 -5.80 8.29
N ALA A 89 -2.46 -6.32 7.29
CA ALA A 89 -3.82 -5.88 7.00
C ALA A 89 -4.83 -6.47 8.00
N GLY A 90 -5.76 -5.65 8.48
CA GLY A 90 -6.80 -6.03 9.46
C GLY A 90 -6.57 -5.44 10.84
N GLY A 91 -6.68 -6.25 11.89
CA GLY A 91 -6.58 -5.77 13.28
C GLY A 91 -5.15 -5.52 13.76
N ALA A 92 -4.99 -4.53 14.64
CA ALA A 92 -3.69 -4.17 15.22
C ALA A 92 -3.09 -5.28 16.09
N ASP A 93 -3.91 -6.12 16.70
CA ASP A 93 -3.44 -7.21 17.58
C ASP A 93 -2.52 -8.19 16.84
N LEU A 94 -2.91 -8.61 15.64
CA LEU A 94 -2.05 -9.49 14.84
C LEU A 94 -0.75 -8.79 14.45
N ALA A 95 -0.82 -7.51 14.03
CA ALA A 95 0.37 -6.73 13.67
C ALA A 95 1.34 -6.64 14.85
N THR A 96 0.84 -6.37 16.06
CA THR A 96 1.63 -6.33 17.30
C THR A 96 2.24 -7.68 17.62
N ASN A 97 1.44 -8.75 17.59
CA ASN A 97 1.87 -10.10 17.97
C ASN A 97 2.97 -10.66 17.06
N VAL A 98 3.02 -10.24 15.78
CA VAL A 98 4.06 -10.69 14.84
C VAL A 98 5.23 -9.72 14.72
N GLY A 99 5.25 -8.64 15.49
CA GLY A 99 6.30 -7.63 15.44
C GLY A 99 6.34 -6.84 14.12
N ALA A 100 5.19 -6.63 13.47
CA ALA A 100 5.12 -5.82 12.27
C ALA A 100 5.33 -4.33 12.56
N GLY A 101 5.85 -3.57 11.60
CA GLY A 101 6.07 -2.13 11.72
C GLY A 101 4.78 -1.31 11.79
N GLY A 102 3.63 -1.91 11.43
CA GLY A 102 2.33 -1.23 11.51
C GLY A 102 1.17 -2.07 11.02
N VAL A 103 0.01 -1.43 10.95
CA VAL A 103 -1.26 -2.02 10.52
C VAL A 103 -1.80 -1.31 9.28
N HIS A 104 -2.44 -2.07 8.40
CA HIS A 104 -3.21 -1.55 7.27
C HIS A 104 -4.69 -1.88 7.46
N LEU A 105 -5.54 -0.88 7.53
CA LEU A 105 -6.97 -1.05 7.76
C LEU A 105 -7.72 -1.16 6.42
N PRO A 106 -8.48 -2.24 6.17
CA PRO A 106 -9.48 -2.23 5.11
C PRO A 106 -10.49 -1.10 5.32
N GLU A 107 -11.06 -0.54 4.26
CA GLU A 107 -11.97 0.60 4.38
C GLU A 107 -13.18 0.33 5.29
N HIS A 108 -13.73 -0.89 5.27
CA HIS A 108 -14.85 -1.24 6.16
C HIS A 108 -14.49 -1.19 7.65
N MET A 109 -13.21 -1.37 8.00
CA MET A 109 -12.70 -1.19 9.36
C MET A 109 -12.42 0.28 9.64
N LEU A 110 -11.81 1.00 8.68
CA LEU A 110 -11.61 2.45 8.78
C LEU A 110 -12.93 3.18 9.06
N ARG A 111 -14.00 2.87 8.33
CA ARG A 111 -15.32 3.50 8.49
C ARG A 111 -15.93 3.35 9.89
N LYS A 112 -15.54 2.32 10.64
CA LYS A 112 -16.00 2.05 12.01
C LYS A 112 -15.05 2.59 13.07
N LEU A 113 -13.89 3.09 12.67
CA LEU A 113 -12.87 3.53 13.58
C LEU A 113 -13.20 4.91 14.14
N THR A 114 -13.11 5.07 15.45
CA THR A 114 -13.32 6.35 16.14
C THR A 114 -12.04 6.87 16.78
N ILE A 115 -11.05 6.02 16.96
CA ILE A 115 -9.76 6.37 17.57
C ILE A 115 -8.66 5.62 16.80
N ARG A 116 -7.56 6.31 16.47
CA ARG A 116 -6.40 5.72 15.81
C ARG A 116 -5.82 4.57 16.65
N PRO A 117 -5.55 3.39 16.08
CA PRO A 117 -4.87 2.30 16.77
C PRO A 117 -3.49 2.71 17.29
N LYS A 118 -3.10 2.18 18.45
CA LYS A 118 -1.76 2.42 19.05
C LYS A 118 -0.70 1.56 18.33
N MET A 119 -0.37 1.94 17.10
CA MET A 119 0.68 1.32 16.29
C MET A 119 1.64 2.39 15.77
N PRO A 120 2.93 2.08 15.56
CA PRO A 120 3.88 3.04 14.97
C PRO A 120 3.38 3.59 13.64
N ILE A 121 2.91 2.72 12.75
CA ILE A 121 2.36 3.09 11.44
C ILE A 121 0.95 2.53 11.32
N VAL A 122 0.00 3.41 10.94
CA VAL A 122 -1.38 3.05 10.66
C VAL A 122 -1.76 3.60 9.29
N THR A 123 -2.06 2.71 8.37
CA THR A 123 -2.52 3.06 7.03
C THR A 123 -3.91 2.50 6.76
N ALA A 124 -4.60 3.00 5.76
CA ALA A 124 -5.91 2.46 5.38
C ALA A 124 -6.11 2.40 3.87
N ALA A 125 -7.02 1.51 3.44
CA ALA A 125 -7.60 1.56 2.11
C ALA A 125 -8.68 2.65 2.06
N ALA A 126 -8.77 3.38 0.93
CA ALA A 126 -9.81 4.36 0.66
C ALA A 126 -10.30 4.22 -0.79
N HIS A 127 -11.62 4.36 -0.96
CA HIS A 127 -12.28 4.33 -2.27
C HIS A 127 -13.12 5.59 -2.53
N SER A 128 -13.15 6.55 -1.60
CA SER A 128 -13.97 7.76 -1.64
C SER A 128 -13.27 8.93 -0.93
N VAL A 129 -13.76 10.14 -1.19
CA VAL A 129 -13.35 11.36 -0.47
C VAL A 129 -13.62 11.22 1.03
N ASP A 130 -14.80 10.73 1.41
CA ASP A 130 -15.17 10.58 2.82
C ASP A 130 -14.20 9.68 3.57
N ALA A 131 -13.76 8.59 2.95
CA ALA A 131 -12.78 7.68 3.56
C ALA A 131 -11.39 8.36 3.70
N LEU A 132 -10.98 9.19 2.73
CA LEU A 132 -9.74 9.96 2.81
C LEU A 132 -9.78 10.96 3.95
N LEU A 133 -10.86 11.74 4.06
CA LEU A 133 -11.02 12.75 5.10
C LEU A 133 -11.14 12.11 6.48
N HIS A 134 -11.88 11.02 6.60
CA HIS A 134 -11.98 10.28 7.86
C HIS A 134 -10.62 9.72 8.32
N ALA A 135 -9.81 9.19 7.39
CA ALA A 135 -8.45 8.76 7.71
C ALA A 135 -7.56 9.92 8.18
N GLN A 136 -7.72 11.10 7.55
CA GLN A 136 -7.01 12.32 7.93
C GLN A 136 -7.41 12.80 9.33
N ASP A 137 -8.70 12.85 9.64
CA ASP A 137 -9.21 13.28 10.94
C ASP A 137 -8.74 12.36 12.08
N LEU A 138 -8.56 11.08 11.80
CA LEU A 138 -7.98 10.10 12.72
C LEU A 138 -6.45 10.20 12.83
N GLY A 139 -5.79 11.02 12.03
CA GLY A 139 -4.33 11.17 12.02
C GLY A 139 -3.60 9.92 11.57
N LEU A 140 -4.10 9.23 10.53
CA LEU A 140 -3.39 8.10 9.95
C LEU A 140 -2.13 8.55 9.19
N ASP A 141 -1.21 7.63 8.94
CA ASP A 141 0.10 7.96 8.35
C ASP A 141 0.07 7.96 6.81
N ALA A 142 -0.83 7.20 6.20
CA ALA A 142 -1.06 7.18 4.75
C ALA A 142 -2.37 6.46 4.39
N VAL A 143 -2.82 6.68 3.15
CA VAL A 143 -3.94 5.95 2.57
C VAL A 143 -3.56 5.34 1.22
N PHE A 144 -4.13 4.17 0.93
CA PHE A 144 -4.03 3.50 -0.36
C PHE A 144 -5.36 3.67 -1.11
N LEU A 145 -5.33 4.53 -2.12
CA LEU A 145 -6.50 4.89 -2.92
C LEU A 145 -6.65 3.93 -4.10
N SER A 146 -7.80 3.29 -4.22
CA SER A 146 -8.05 2.27 -5.26
C SER A 146 -9.51 2.20 -5.72
N PRO A 147 -9.77 1.62 -6.92
CA PRO A 147 -8.80 1.22 -7.92
C PRO A 147 -8.40 2.41 -8.82
N VAL A 148 -7.09 2.60 -9.03
CA VAL A 148 -6.62 3.67 -9.94
C VAL A 148 -6.87 3.28 -11.40
N PHE A 149 -6.50 2.06 -11.78
CA PHE A 149 -6.78 1.49 -13.09
C PHE A 149 -7.66 0.23 -12.97
N ALA A 150 -8.29 -0.17 -14.08
CA ALA A 150 -9.09 -1.38 -14.11
C ALA A 150 -8.27 -2.59 -13.62
N THR A 151 -8.89 -3.44 -12.80
CA THR A 151 -8.20 -4.57 -12.17
C THR A 151 -9.12 -5.78 -12.06
N PRO A 152 -8.62 -7.00 -12.33
CA PRO A 152 -9.38 -8.22 -12.13
C PRO A 152 -9.87 -8.46 -10.70
N SER A 153 -9.26 -7.79 -9.71
CA SER A 153 -9.66 -7.92 -8.30
C SER A 153 -11.03 -7.33 -8.00
N HIS A 154 -11.44 -6.33 -8.77
CA HIS A 154 -12.71 -5.61 -8.63
C HIS A 154 -13.21 -5.26 -10.02
N PRO A 155 -13.70 -6.26 -10.79
CA PRO A 155 -14.04 -6.07 -12.21
C PRO A 155 -15.18 -5.07 -12.41
N ASP A 156 -16.08 -4.96 -11.43
CA ASP A 156 -17.25 -4.08 -11.47
C ASP A 156 -16.97 -2.67 -10.94
N ALA A 157 -15.78 -2.43 -10.36
CA ALA A 157 -15.43 -1.12 -9.82
C ALA A 157 -14.99 -0.17 -10.93
N VAL A 158 -15.56 1.03 -10.94
CA VAL A 158 -15.14 2.10 -11.84
C VAL A 158 -13.75 2.58 -11.44
N ALA A 159 -12.80 2.43 -12.36
CA ALA A 159 -11.44 2.91 -12.12
C ALA A 159 -11.39 4.45 -12.12
N LEU A 160 -10.59 5.02 -11.23
CA LEU A 160 -10.44 6.46 -11.07
C LEU A 160 -9.77 7.12 -12.28
N GLY A 161 -8.87 6.40 -12.93
CA GLY A 161 -7.95 6.97 -13.91
C GLY A 161 -6.98 7.96 -13.28
N VAL A 162 -6.13 8.54 -14.11
CA VAL A 162 -5.13 9.55 -13.69
C VAL A 162 -5.80 10.81 -13.14
N GLU A 163 -6.85 11.28 -13.80
CA GLU A 163 -7.57 12.49 -13.40
C GLU A 163 -8.30 12.31 -12.07
N GLY A 164 -9.02 11.20 -11.88
CA GLY A 164 -9.71 10.89 -10.63
C GLY A 164 -8.74 10.74 -9.47
N PHE A 165 -7.63 10.02 -9.67
CA PHE A 165 -6.57 9.90 -8.68
C PHE A 165 -6.01 11.28 -8.30
N THR A 166 -5.62 12.10 -9.30
CA THR A 166 -5.05 13.44 -9.08
C THR A 166 -6.00 14.36 -8.33
N ARG A 167 -7.30 14.30 -8.67
CA ARG A 167 -8.34 15.09 -7.99
C ARG A 167 -8.43 14.69 -6.51
N LEU A 168 -8.55 13.39 -6.23
CA LEU A 168 -8.73 12.88 -4.86
C LEU A 168 -7.50 13.12 -3.97
N VAL A 169 -6.29 13.05 -4.54
CA VAL A 169 -5.05 13.40 -3.81
C VAL A 169 -5.07 14.84 -3.29
N ARG A 170 -5.76 15.75 -3.96
CA ARG A 170 -5.86 17.16 -3.55
C ARG A 170 -6.85 17.42 -2.42
N GLU A 171 -7.73 16.47 -2.14
CA GLU A 171 -8.75 16.59 -1.08
C GLU A 171 -8.18 16.31 0.32
N THR A 172 -6.94 15.83 0.42
CA THR A 172 -6.34 15.46 1.71
C THR A 172 -4.89 15.92 1.82
N THR A 173 -4.42 16.10 3.03
CA THR A 173 -3.01 16.35 3.35
C THR A 173 -2.23 15.06 3.64
N LEU A 174 -2.93 13.92 3.76
CA LEU A 174 -2.27 12.64 3.98
C LEU A 174 -1.44 12.20 2.77
N PRO A 175 -0.35 11.46 2.99
CA PRO A 175 0.30 10.71 1.94
C PRO A 175 -0.65 9.72 1.27
N VAL A 176 -0.90 9.88 -0.04
CA VAL A 176 -1.79 9.01 -0.83
C VAL A 176 -0.98 8.13 -1.75
N TYR A 177 -1.16 6.83 -1.65
CA TYR A 177 -0.59 5.83 -2.55
C TYR A 177 -1.63 5.35 -3.55
N GLY A 178 -1.26 5.29 -4.83
CA GLY A 178 -2.12 4.67 -5.84
C GLY A 178 -2.05 3.14 -5.76
N LEU A 179 -3.21 2.46 -5.82
CA LEU A 179 -3.33 1.00 -5.85
C LEU A 179 -4.42 0.60 -6.86
N GLY A 180 -4.31 -0.61 -7.40
CA GLY A 180 -5.28 -1.22 -8.32
C GLY A 180 -4.94 -1.01 -9.79
N GLY A 181 -4.69 -2.10 -10.50
CA GLY A 181 -4.35 -2.13 -11.92
C GLY A 181 -3.01 -1.51 -12.29
N ILE A 182 -2.15 -1.21 -11.30
CA ILE A 182 -0.85 -0.57 -11.54
C ILE A 182 0.17 -1.59 -12.02
N THR A 183 0.83 -1.27 -13.14
CA THR A 183 1.88 -2.03 -13.79
C THR A 183 3.06 -1.12 -14.16
N ASP A 184 4.16 -1.71 -14.61
CA ASP A 184 5.32 -0.97 -15.14
C ASP A 184 5.01 -0.13 -16.40
N GLU A 185 3.94 -0.47 -17.12
CA GLU A 185 3.52 0.23 -18.35
C GLU A 185 2.70 1.49 -18.05
N ASN A 186 1.90 1.48 -16.98
CA ASN A 186 0.99 2.60 -16.68
C ASN A 186 1.38 3.46 -15.48
N ALA A 187 2.28 2.98 -14.62
CA ALA A 187 2.71 3.70 -13.40
C ALA A 187 3.22 5.11 -13.68
N GLY A 188 3.94 5.30 -14.79
CA GLY A 188 4.49 6.60 -15.20
C GLY A 188 3.43 7.67 -15.47
N GLN A 189 2.20 7.28 -15.80
CA GLN A 189 1.08 8.20 -16.04
C GLN A 189 0.68 8.98 -14.77
N LEU A 190 0.99 8.44 -13.59
CA LEU A 190 0.68 9.06 -12.29
C LEU A 190 1.71 10.10 -11.82
N ALA A 191 2.82 10.29 -12.55
CA ALA A 191 3.96 11.12 -12.13
C ALA A 191 3.63 12.59 -11.81
N GLY A 192 2.52 13.11 -12.33
CA GLY A 192 2.01 14.47 -12.06
C GLY A 192 0.91 14.53 -10.99
N GLY A 193 0.42 13.38 -10.52
CA GLY A 193 -0.79 13.27 -9.69
C GLY A 193 -0.65 13.73 -8.22
N GLY A 194 0.58 13.99 -7.75
CA GLY A 194 0.82 14.48 -6.38
C GLY A 194 0.79 13.39 -5.31
N GLY A 195 0.60 12.13 -5.67
CA GLY A 195 0.62 11.02 -4.72
C GLY A 195 1.98 10.79 -4.07
N ALA A 196 2.00 10.12 -2.93
CA ALA A 196 3.20 9.81 -2.15
C ALA A 196 3.93 8.55 -2.65
N GLY A 197 3.30 7.75 -3.49
CA GLY A 197 3.88 6.53 -4.01
C GLY A 197 2.85 5.62 -4.65
N LEU A 198 3.26 4.39 -4.90
CA LEU A 198 2.46 3.37 -5.58
C LEU A 198 2.39 2.08 -4.77
N ALA A 199 1.36 1.31 -5.03
CA ALA A 199 1.25 -0.05 -4.54
C ALA A 199 0.74 -1.00 -5.63
N ALA A 200 1.22 -2.22 -5.63
CA ALA A 200 0.83 -3.22 -6.61
C ALA A 200 0.67 -4.61 -5.98
N ILE A 201 -0.07 -5.46 -6.67
CA ILE A 201 -0.14 -6.91 -6.43
C ILE A 201 0.45 -7.59 -7.67
N GLY A 202 -0.33 -7.75 -8.72
CA GLY A 202 0.08 -8.42 -9.95
C GLY A 202 1.24 -7.75 -10.70
N GLY A 203 1.40 -6.44 -10.58
CA GLY A 203 2.52 -5.71 -11.19
C GLY A 203 3.89 -6.04 -10.59
N LEU A 204 3.94 -6.73 -9.45
CA LEU A 204 5.14 -7.17 -8.74
C LEU A 204 5.24 -8.71 -8.65
N LEU A 205 4.53 -9.46 -9.51
CA LEU A 205 4.57 -10.93 -9.60
C LEU A 205 5.22 -11.42 -10.89
#